data_c1b982d33fd1d8efcb164418f6838153
#
_entry.id   c1b982d33fd1d8efcb164418f6838153
#
_cell.length_a   1.000
_cell.length_b   1.000
_cell.length_c   1.000
_cell.angle_alpha   90.00
_cell.angle_beta   90.00
_cell.angle_gamma   90.00
#
_symmetry.space_group_name_H-M   'P 1'
#
loop_
_entity.id
_entity.type
_entity.pdbx_description
1 polymer ?
#
loop_
_entity_poly.entity_id
_entity_poly.type
_entity_poly.pdbx_seq_one_letter_code
_entity_poly.pdbx_strand_id
1 'polypeptide(L)'
;MNIKKVSFTNKDEEQLAGRLELPLNQKPHNFVIFAHCFTCTKNLSAVKNIGRALTDSGFGVLRFDFTGLGESEGDFENTNFSGNVEDLVEAANFLKENYEAPTLIIGHSLGGAAAIFAANKIASVNAVAVINAPSHPSHVMHLLKDSAQEIAKNGKAKVNLGGIDFTIKKHFLDDLEDKSLIKIVSSFKKALLILHSPQDTTVGIKNAEEIYLAAHHPKSFVSLDGVDHLLSKKEDSNYVGQVIAGWASRYVEIPPAEEVKSKSKVAASLDGDEMFTTHLKLGDHYLIADEPTSFGGNNFGPSPYEFLSAGLAACTVMTIQMYARRKKWNVENVSCHINYSKDHAVDCKHCEEDTAKIDTF
;
A
#
# COMPACT_ATOMS: atom_id res chain seq x y z
N MET A 1 -1.02 2.06 -10.86
CA MET A 1 -1.42 2.30 -9.46
C MET A 1 -2.40 3.45 -9.44
N ASN A 2 -3.59 3.23 -8.92
CA ASN A 2 -4.62 4.26 -8.75
C ASN A 2 -4.44 4.87 -7.35
N ILE A 3 -4.14 6.17 -7.27
CA ILE A 3 -3.89 6.86 -5.99
C ILE A 3 -4.98 7.91 -5.81
N LYS A 4 -5.79 7.75 -4.77
CA LYS A 4 -6.79 8.73 -4.36
C LYS A 4 -6.26 9.56 -3.20
N LYS A 5 -6.41 10.89 -3.27
CA LYS A 5 -6.27 11.75 -2.10
C LYS A 5 -7.50 11.55 -1.23
N VAL A 6 -7.30 11.29 0.04
CA VAL A 6 -8.37 11.12 1.02
C VAL A 6 -8.07 11.96 2.26
N SER A 7 -9.10 12.31 2.99
CA SER A 7 -8.98 12.88 4.33
C SER A 7 -10.03 12.26 5.24
N PHE A 8 -9.74 12.19 6.51
CA PHE A 8 -10.65 11.72 7.54
C PHE A 8 -10.38 12.47 8.85
N THR A 9 -11.37 12.54 9.69
CA THR A 9 -11.31 13.30 10.93
C THR A 9 -10.83 12.40 12.07
N ASN A 10 -9.90 12.92 12.88
CA ASN A 10 -9.51 12.27 14.12
C ASN A 10 -10.52 12.60 15.26
N LYS A 11 -10.23 12.09 16.45
CA LYS A 11 -11.04 12.25 17.67
C LYS A 11 -11.17 13.70 18.14
N ASP A 12 -10.17 14.54 17.81
CA ASP A 12 -10.11 15.95 18.18
C ASP A 12 -10.64 16.87 17.06
N GLU A 13 -11.39 16.29 16.09
CA GLU A 13 -11.98 16.97 14.94
C GLU A 13 -10.97 17.55 13.93
N GLU A 14 -9.70 17.11 13.99
CA GLU A 14 -8.66 17.54 13.06
C GLU A 14 -8.64 16.65 11.82
N GLN A 15 -8.41 17.24 10.64
CA GLN A 15 -8.36 16.54 9.36
C GLN A 15 -7.00 15.86 9.14
N LEU A 16 -7.00 14.54 9.03
CA LEU A 16 -5.82 13.75 8.68
C LEU A 16 -5.75 13.53 7.17
N ALA A 17 -4.61 13.86 6.59
CA ALA A 17 -4.38 13.77 5.15
C ALA A 17 -3.80 12.41 4.75
N GLY A 18 -4.51 11.68 3.88
CA GLY A 18 -4.13 10.35 3.42
C GLY A 18 -3.96 10.22 1.91
N ARG A 19 -3.36 9.11 1.54
CA ARG A 19 -3.30 8.58 0.17
C ARG A 19 -3.79 7.14 0.23
N LEU A 20 -4.85 6.85 -0.49
CA LEU A 20 -5.33 5.50 -0.69
C LEU A 20 -4.82 5.00 -2.04
N GLU A 21 -3.98 3.98 -1.99
CA GLU A 21 -3.39 3.32 -3.16
C GLU A 21 -4.18 2.04 -3.44
N LEU A 22 -4.67 1.91 -4.66
CA LEU A 22 -5.50 0.79 -5.09
C LEU A 22 -4.83 0.01 -6.23
N PRO A 23 -5.01 -1.30 -6.32
CA PRO A 23 -4.59 -2.10 -7.46
C PRO A 23 -5.11 -1.55 -8.77
N LEU A 24 -4.38 -1.79 -9.87
CA LEU A 24 -4.82 -1.34 -11.21
C LEU A 24 -5.74 -2.36 -11.90
N ASN A 25 -5.57 -3.62 -11.57
CA ASN A 25 -6.09 -4.76 -12.35
C ASN A 25 -7.15 -5.59 -11.61
N GLN A 26 -7.57 -5.14 -10.44
CA GLN A 26 -8.60 -5.83 -9.65
C GLN A 26 -9.12 -4.94 -8.54
N LYS A 27 -10.26 -5.31 -7.94
CA LYS A 27 -10.69 -4.76 -6.65
C LYS A 27 -9.69 -5.17 -5.57
N PRO A 28 -9.40 -4.30 -4.57
CA PRO A 28 -8.61 -4.71 -3.42
C PRO A 28 -9.26 -5.90 -2.73
N HIS A 29 -8.48 -6.96 -2.49
CA HIS A 29 -8.99 -8.10 -1.71
C HIS A 29 -8.88 -7.90 -0.21
N ASN A 30 -8.06 -6.95 0.24
CA ASN A 30 -7.88 -6.57 1.65
C ASN A 30 -7.35 -5.15 1.73
N PHE A 31 -7.64 -4.46 2.85
CA PHE A 31 -7.10 -3.14 3.11
C PHE A 31 -6.02 -3.17 4.18
N VAL A 32 -5.01 -2.31 4.00
CA VAL A 32 -3.83 -2.17 4.84
C VAL A 32 -3.68 -0.73 5.28
N ILE A 33 -3.32 -0.50 6.55
CA ILE A 33 -2.91 0.81 7.04
C ILE A 33 -1.39 0.81 7.22
N PHE A 34 -0.73 1.87 6.76
CA PHE A 34 0.71 2.07 6.96
C PHE A 34 0.97 3.22 7.94
N ALA A 35 1.54 2.89 9.10
CA ALA A 35 2.00 3.82 10.13
C ALA A 35 3.47 4.17 9.90
N HIS A 36 3.75 5.42 9.50
CA HIS A 36 5.12 5.89 9.26
C HIS A 36 5.90 6.15 10.56
N CYS A 37 7.22 6.36 10.44
CA CYS A 37 8.11 6.62 11.56
C CYS A 37 7.87 7.98 12.25
N PHE A 38 8.44 8.14 13.46
CA PHE A 38 8.41 9.39 14.20
C PHE A 38 8.98 10.54 13.37
N THR A 39 8.24 11.65 13.28
CA THR A 39 8.60 12.83 12.48
C THR A 39 8.72 12.62 10.95
N CYS A 40 8.36 11.45 10.44
CA CYS A 40 8.27 11.19 9.01
C CYS A 40 6.92 11.65 8.44
N THR A 41 6.70 11.37 7.15
CA THR A 41 5.42 11.60 6.49
C THR A 41 5.03 10.39 5.62
N LYS A 42 3.74 10.34 5.22
CA LYS A 42 3.23 9.38 4.24
C LYS A 42 3.99 9.37 2.90
N ASN A 43 4.81 10.40 2.65
CA ASN A 43 5.55 10.59 1.40
C ASN A 43 6.97 10.03 1.42
N LEU A 44 7.43 9.44 2.53
CA LEU A 44 8.72 8.74 2.60
C LEU A 44 8.84 7.69 1.48
N SER A 45 10.01 7.62 0.82
CA SER A 45 10.22 6.71 -0.33
C SER A 45 9.97 5.25 0.01
N ALA A 46 10.40 4.80 1.19
CA ALA A 46 10.15 3.45 1.67
C ALA A 46 8.64 3.14 1.79
N VAL A 47 7.86 4.07 2.37
CA VAL A 47 6.41 3.92 2.51
C VAL A 47 5.72 3.77 1.16
N LYS A 48 6.12 4.59 0.17
CA LYS A 48 5.60 4.51 -1.21
C LYS A 48 5.97 3.20 -1.90
N ASN A 49 7.21 2.74 -1.75
CA ASN A 49 7.67 1.52 -2.42
C ASN A 49 7.02 0.27 -1.82
N ILE A 50 6.90 0.22 -0.48
CA ILE A 50 6.19 -0.87 0.21
C ILE A 50 4.71 -0.85 -0.19
N GLY A 51 4.07 0.33 -0.19
CA GLY A 51 2.68 0.49 -0.63
C GLY A 51 2.46 -0.02 -2.05
N ARG A 52 3.36 0.32 -2.99
CA ARG A 52 3.30 -0.19 -4.37
C ARG A 52 3.41 -1.70 -4.44
N ALA A 53 4.38 -2.32 -3.75
CA ALA A 53 4.54 -3.76 -3.76
C ALA A 53 3.30 -4.50 -3.22
N LEU A 54 2.63 -3.91 -2.23
CA LEU A 54 1.36 -4.43 -1.69
C LEU A 54 0.21 -4.25 -2.68
N THR A 55 0.09 -3.09 -3.34
CA THR A 55 -0.96 -2.86 -4.34
C THR A 55 -0.77 -3.75 -5.58
N ASP A 56 0.47 -3.99 -6.00
CA ASP A 56 0.79 -4.94 -7.07
C ASP A 56 0.41 -6.40 -6.68
N SER A 57 0.29 -6.67 -5.37
CA SER A 57 -0.19 -7.95 -4.80
C SER A 57 -1.68 -7.94 -4.47
N GLY A 58 -2.44 -6.93 -4.87
CA GLY A 58 -3.90 -6.87 -4.73
C GLY A 58 -4.43 -6.23 -3.45
N PHE A 59 -3.57 -5.64 -2.60
CA PHE A 59 -4.01 -4.91 -1.41
C PHE A 59 -4.38 -3.45 -1.73
N GLY A 60 -5.40 -2.91 -1.07
CA GLY A 60 -5.61 -1.48 -0.94
C GLY A 60 -4.79 -0.93 0.23
N VAL A 61 -3.99 0.11 0.02
CA VAL A 61 -3.08 0.63 1.06
C VAL A 61 -3.42 2.07 1.40
N LEU A 62 -3.83 2.30 2.65
CA LEU A 62 -3.97 3.64 3.21
C LEU A 62 -2.68 4.02 3.94
N ARG A 63 -2.02 5.06 3.45
CA ARG A 63 -0.94 5.76 4.15
C ARG A 63 -1.37 7.20 4.42
N PHE A 64 -1.18 7.68 5.62
CA PHE A 64 -1.61 9.01 6.05
C PHE A 64 -0.54 9.66 6.92
N ASP A 65 -0.62 10.96 7.11
CA ASP A 65 0.22 11.68 8.06
C ASP A 65 -0.49 11.72 9.42
N PHE A 66 0.24 11.39 10.49
CA PHE A 66 -0.28 11.57 11.85
C PHE A 66 -0.57 13.04 12.16
N THR A 67 -1.39 13.29 13.15
CA THR A 67 -1.74 14.61 13.65
C THR A 67 -0.51 15.50 13.81
N GLY A 68 -0.56 16.72 13.27
CA GLY A 68 0.52 17.71 13.33
C GLY A 68 1.72 17.43 12.44
N LEU A 69 1.64 16.41 11.55
CA LEU A 69 2.71 16.06 10.60
C LEU A 69 2.23 16.18 9.15
N GLY A 70 3.17 16.48 8.26
CA GLY A 70 2.96 16.49 6.82
C GLY A 70 1.87 17.44 6.35
N GLU A 71 0.78 16.89 5.80
CA GLU A 71 -0.39 17.63 5.30
C GLU A 71 -1.60 17.50 6.26
N SER A 72 -1.45 16.80 7.40
CA SER A 72 -2.50 16.69 8.42
C SER A 72 -2.56 17.94 9.30
N GLU A 73 -3.76 18.24 9.77
CA GLU A 73 -3.99 19.35 10.71
C GLU A 73 -3.46 19.02 12.12
N GLY A 74 -3.59 19.98 13.01
CA GLY A 74 -3.11 19.91 14.39
C GLY A 74 -1.67 20.40 14.57
N ASP A 75 -1.30 20.53 15.83
CA ASP A 75 0.04 20.96 16.23
C ASP A 75 0.81 19.77 16.79
N PHE A 76 1.94 19.42 16.18
CA PHE A 76 2.78 18.30 16.65
C PHE A 76 3.17 18.41 18.13
N GLU A 77 3.40 19.63 18.64
CA GLU A 77 3.74 19.82 20.04
C GLU A 77 2.63 19.42 21.02
N ASN A 78 1.38 19.32 20.54
CA ASN A 78 0.21 18.93 21.34
C ASN A 78 -0.09 17.42 21.20
N THR A 79 0.59 16.71 20.31
CA THR A 79 0.40 15.27 20.11
C THR A 79 1.16 14.44 21.14
N ASN A 80 0.82 13.16 21.21
CA ASN A 80 1.53 12.16 21.99
C ASN A 80 1.42 10.77 21.34
N PHE A 81 2.07 9.78 21.90
CA PHE A 81 2.04 8.41 21.35
C PHE A 81 0.63 7.80 21.38
N SER A 82 -0.14 8.08 22.44
CA SER A 82 -1.54 7.63 22.53
C SER A 82 -2.40 8.24 21.42
N GLY A 83 -2.21 9.52 21.08
CA GLY A 83 -2.86 10.19 19.95
C GLY A 83 -2.55 9.50 18.62
N ASN A 84 -1.29 9.14 18.37
CA ASN A 84 -0.92 8.40 17.16
C ASN A 84 -1.62 7.03 17.08
N VAL A 85 -1.82 6.36 18.20
CA VAL A 85 -2.59 5.10 18.25
C VAL A 85 -4.07 5.35 17.91
N GLU A 86 -4.67 6.43 18.41
CA GLU A 86 -6.05 6.80 18.08
C GLU A 86 -6.18 7.20 16.60
N ASP A 87 -5.22 7.94 16.04
CA ASP A 87 -5.21 8.27 14.59
C ASP A 87 -5.26 7.00 13.72
N LEU A 88 -4.58 5.92 14.14
CA LEU A 88 -4.66 4.62 13.45
C LEU A 88 -6.04 3.96 13.60
N VAL A 89 -6.69 4.12 14.74
CA VAL A 89 -8.07 3.63 14.94
C VAL A 89 -9.03 4.39 14.03
N GLU A 90 -8.91 5.71 13.94
CA GLU A 90 -9.75 6.52 13.05
C GLU A 90 -9.47 6.24 11.57
N ALA A 91 -8.22 5.96 11.19
CA ALA A 91 -7.89 5.47 9.85
C ALA A 91 -8.60 4.13 9.54
N ALA A 92 -8.71 3.25 10.52
CA ALA A 92 -9.46 1.98 10.36
C ALA A 92 -10.96 2.20 10.26
N ASN A 93 -11.54 3.12 11.04
CA ASN A 93 -12.93 3.52 10.96
C ASN A 93 -13.26 4.11 9.58
N PHE A 94 -12.41 5.02 9.09
CA PHE A 94 -12.54 5.60 7.75
C PHE A 94 -12.57 4.53 6.66
N LEU A 95 -11.64 3.56 6.70
CA LEU A 95 -11.64 2.45 5.73
C LEU A 95 -12.91 1.62 5.83
N LYS A 96 -13.33 1.27 7.04
CA LYS A 96 -14.55 0.47 7.28
C LYS A 96 -15.82 1.15 6.76
N GLU A 97 -15.92 2.46 6.88
CA GLU A 97 -17.11 3.24 6.48
C GLU A 97 -17.16 3.51 4.97
N ASN A 98 -16.01 3.73 4.34
CA ASN A 98 -15.95 4.16 2.94
C ASN A 98 -15.50 3.07 1.96
N TYR A 99 -14.90 1.99 2.48
CA TYR A 99 -14.35 0.87 1.71
C TYR A 99 -14.60 -0.44 2.48
N GLU A 100 -13.54 -1.08 2.96
CA GLU A 100 -13.60 -2.26 3.82
C GLU A 100 -12.66 -2.12 5.01
N ALA A 101 -13.03 -2.75 6.13
CA ALA A 101 -12.22 -2.71 7.34
C ALA A 101 -10.82 -3.30 7.10
N PRO A 102 -9.74 -2.67 7.60
CA PRO A 102 -8.39 -3.15 7.37
C PRO A 102 -8.14 -4.48 8.07
N THR A 103 -7.44 -5.38 7.40
CA THR A 103 -7.05 -6.70 7.93
C THR A 103 -5.58 -6.77 8.33
N LEU A 104 -4.76 -5.81 7.85
CA LEU A 104 -3.32 -5.72 8.10
C LEU A 104 -2.96 -4.29 8.51
N ILE A 105 -2.09 -4.15 9.50
CA ILE A 105 -1.41 -2.89 9.81
C ILE A 105 0.10 -3.11 9.66
N ILE A 106 0.75 -2.16 9.00
CA ILE A 106 2.22 -2.11 8.87
C ILE A 106 2.70 -0.87 9.61
N GLY A 107 3.76 -1.01 10.39
CA GLY A 107 4.36 0.13 11.06
C GLY A 107 5.86 0.14 10.98
N HIS A 108 6.44 1.31 10.74
CA HIS A 108 7.88 1.53 10.69
C HIS A 108 8.35 2.31 11.93
N SER A 109 9.43 1.85 12.58
CA SER A 109 10.03 2.51 13.74
C SER A 109 8.99 2.71 14.86
N LEU A 110 8.82 3.92 15.40
CA LEU A 110 7.80 4.21 16.42
C LEU A 110 6.37 3.93 15.90
N GLY A 111 6.13 4.13 14.59
CA GLY A 111 4.87 3.71 13.95
C GLY A 111 4.62 2.20 14.05
N GLY A 112 5.69 1.38 14.14
CA GLY A 112 5.58 -0.05 14.41
C GLY A 112 5.06 -0.36 15.80
N ALA A 113 5.54 0.35 16.81
CA ALA A 113 4.98 0.27 18.16
C ALA A 113 3.51 0.71 18.17
N ALA A 114 3.19 1.86 17.56
CA ALA A 114 1.81 2.35 17.47
C ALA A 114 0.88 1.35 16.74
N ALA A 115 1.37 0.70 15.66
CA ALA A 115 0.64 -0.32 14.91
C ALA A 115 0.21 -1.52 15.80
N ILE A 116 1.09 -2.00 16.69
CA ILE A 116 0.77 -3.08 17.65
C ILE A 116 -0.30 -2.63 18.64
N PHE A 117 -0.17 -1.42 19.21
CA PHE A 117 -1.18 -0.86 20.12
C PHE A 117 -2.53 -0.68 19.43
N ALA A 118 -2.56 -0.11 18.23
CA ALA A 118 -3.78 0.08 17.46
C ALA A 118 -4.43 -1.25 17.06
N ALA A 119 -3.64 -2.20 16.57
CA ALA A 119 -4.15 -3.52 16.20
C ALA A 119 -4.82 -4.26 17.37
N ASN A 120 -4.40 -4.01 18.60
CA ASN A 120 -5.06 -4.58 19.78
C ASN A 120 -6.48 -4.02 20.00
N LYS A 121 -6.76 -2.79 19.49
CA LYS A 121 -8.06 -2.13 19.56
C LYS A 121 -8.94 -2.41 18.33
N ILE A 122 -8.36 -2.72 17.16
CA ILE A 122 -9.07 -2.89 15.89
C ILE A 122 -9.35 -4.37 15.65
N ALA A 123 -10.62 -4.77 15.80
CA ALA A 123 -11.02 -6.18 15.75
C ALA A 123 -10.79 -6.84 14.37
N SER A 124 -10.95 -6.08 13.28
CA SER A 124 -10.80 -6.59 11.90
C SER A 124 -9.36 -6.94 11.52
N VAL A 125 -8.37 -6.39 12.21
CA VAL A 125 -6.96 -6.65 11.94
C VAL A 125 -6.61 -8.08 12.36
N ASN A 126 -6.09 -8.88 11.44
CA ASN A 126 -5.65 -10.25 11.66
C ASN A 126 -4.12 -10.38 11.75
N ALA A 127 -3.41 -9.44 11.14
CA ALA A 127 -1.96 -9.47 10.99
C ALA A 127 -1.33 -8.09 11.21
N VAL A 128 -0.12 -8.06 11.76
CA VAL A 128 0.68 -6.86 11.94
C VAL A 128 2.10 -7.13 11.47
N ALA A 129 2.65 -6.21 10.68
CA ALA A 129 4.06 -6.23 10.29
C ALA A 129 4.77 -5.00 10.86
N VAL A 130 5.87 -5.20 11.57
CA VAL A 130 6.66 -4.10 12.12
C VAL A 130 8.06 -4.10 11.51
N ILE A 131 8.53 -2.93 11.14
CA ILE A 131 9.81 -2.72 10.45
C ILE A 131 10.69 -1.84 11.33
N ASN A 132 11.86 -2.33 11.73
CA ASN A 132 12.81 -1.62 12.58
C ASN A 132 12.15 -0.96 13.81
N ALA A 133 11.20 -1.66 14.44
CA ALA A 133 10.39 -1.13 15.54
C ALA A 133 11.07 -1.30 16.89
N PRO A 134 10.91 -0.33 17.81
CA PRO A 134 11.40 -0.45 19.18
C PRO A 134 10.48 -1.37 20.01
N SER A 135 11.06 -2.13 20.94
CA SER A 135 10.35 -2.94 21.93
C SER A 135 9.65 -2.11 23.02
N HIS A 136 10.11 -0.88 23.20
CA HIS A 136 9.53 0.10 24.12
C HIS A 136 9.36 1.43 23.40
N PRO A 137 8.17 2.04 23.40
CA PRO A 137 7.97 3.36 22.80
C PRO A 137 8.91 4.44 23.35
N SER A 138 9.27 4.34 24.64
CA SER A 138 10.24 5.22 25.29
C SER A 138 11.65 5.17 24.69
N HIS A 139 11.95 4.21 23.79
CA HIS A 139 13.22 4.16 23.07
C HIS A 139 13.49 5.46 22.30
N VAL A 140 12.45 6.13 21.78
CA VAL A 140 12.59 7.42 21.09
C VAL A 140 13.20 8.52 21.97
N MET A 141 13.12 8.38 23.30
CA MET A 141 13.74 9.33 24.25
C MET A 141 15.27 9.39 24.09
N HIS A 142 15.91 8.35 23.53
CA HIS A 142 17.33 8.42 23.21
C HIS A 142 17.66 9.50 22.17
N LEU A 143 16.74 9.80 21.26
CA LEU A 143 16.88 10.87 20.29
C LEU A 143 16.73 12.27 20.91
N LEU A 144 16.20 12.32 22.14
CA LEU A 144 15.87 13.54 22.87
C LEU A 144 16.82 13.80 24.05
N LYS A 145 17.89 12.98 24.22
CA LYS A 145 18.78 13.03 25.40
C LYS A 145 19.33 14.41 25.71
N ASP A 146 19.76 15.15 24.67
CA ASP A 146 20.37 16.47 24.84
C ASP A 146 19.34 17.52 25.27
N SER A 147 18.05 17.31 25.00
CA SER A 147 16.95 18.20 25.33
C SER A 147 16.11 17.73 26.54
N ALA A 148 16.37 16.53 27.06
CA ALA A 148 15.57 15.93 28.14
C ALA A 148 15.56 16.79 29.42
N GLN A 149 16.72 17.37 29.79
CA GLN A 149 16.83 18.25 30.96
C GLN A 149 16.05 19.56 30.75
N GLU A 150 16.09 20.11 29.54
CA GLU A 150 15.33 21.31 29.18
C GLU A 150 13.83 21.04 29.20
N ILE A 151 13.38 19.91 28.62
CA ILE A 151 11.97 19.50 28.66
C ILE A 151 11.50 19.33 30.11
N ALA A 152 12.30 18.68 30.97
CA ALA A 152 11.95 18.48 32.37
C ALA A 152 11.83 19.79 33.14
N LYS A 153 12.72 20.78 32.86
CA LYS A 153 12.77 22.07 33.55
C LYS A 153 11.72 23.08 33.02
N ASN A 154 11.60 23.14 31.69
CA ASN A 154 10.82 24.19 31.02
C ASN A 154 9.45 23.67 30.50
N GLY A 155 9.17 22.37 30.66
CA GLY A 155 7.96 21.73 30.15
C GLY A 155 8.00 21.45 28.64
N LYS A 156 8.96 22.02 27.91
CA LYS A 156 9.17 21.79 26.47
C LYS A 156 10.58 22.16 26.01
N ALA A 157 11.03 21.60 24.89
CA ALA A 157 12.23 22.01 24.18
C ALA A 157 12.06 21.88 22.66
N LYS A 158 12.89 22.61 21.91
CA LYS A 158 13.03 22.42 20.47
C LYS A 158 14.08 21.34 20.22
N VAL A 159 13.75 20.38 19.39
CA VAL A 159 14.62 19.26 19.05
C VAL A 159 14.71 19.16 17.54
N ASN A 160 15.93 19.09 16.99
CA ASN A 160 16.15 18.84 15.58
C ASN A 160 16.13 17.34 15.32
N LEU A 161 15.19 16.89 14.51
CA LEU A 161 15.02 15.47 14.14
C LEU A 161 15.05 15.38 12.61
N GLY A 162 16.13 14.82 12.08
CA GLY A 162 16.29 14.64 10.63
C GLY A 162 16.36 15.95 9.84
N GLY A 163 16.87 17.04 10.45
CA GLY A 163 16.98 18.37 9.83
C GLY A 163 15.74 19.26 9.97
N ILE A 164 14.70 18.80 10.66
CA ILE A 164 13.48 19.54 10.94
C ILE A 164 13.39 19.79 12.45
N ASP A 165 13.04 21.04 12.83
CA ASP A 165 12.87 21.43 14.22
C ASP A 165 11.45 21.11 14.70
N PHE A 166 11.34 20.33 15.76
CA PHE A 166 10.08 20.00 16.44
C PHE A 166 10.10 20.53 17.87
N THR A 167 8.97 21.00 18.35
CA THR A 167 8.78 21.27 19.77
C THR A 167 8.22 20.02 20.44
N ILE A 168 8.95 19.49 21.43
CA ILE A 168 8.50 18.34 22.23
C ILE A 168 8.12 18.84 23.61
N LYS A 169 6.91 18.53 24.05
CA LYS A 169 6.40 18.83 25.40
C LYS A 169 6.54 17.66 26.35
N LYS A 170 6.56 17.95 27.63
CA LYS A 170 6.74 16.95 28.70
C LYS A 170 5.69 15.82 28.64
N HIS A 171 4.43 16.15 28.34
CA HIS A 171 3.34 15.17 28.27
C HIS A 171 3.59 14.05 27.22
N PHE A 172 4.37 14.36 26.15
CA PHE A 172 4.78 13.35 25.16
C PHE A 172 5.71 12.29 25.81
N LEU A 173 6.66 12.75 26.63
CA LEU A 173 7.59 11.85 27.33
C LEU A 173 6.86 11.03 28.41
N ASP A 174 6.01 11.68 29.21
CA ASP A 174 5.22 11.03 30.24
C ASP A 174 4.31 9.93 29.63
N ASP A 175 3.67 10.20 28.47
CA ASP A 175 2.84 9.21 27.77
C ASP A 175 3.65 8.02 27.24
N LEU A 176 4.90 8.22 26.79
CA LEU A 176 5.77 7.14 26.33
C LEU A 176 6.23 6.21 27.48
N GLU A 177 6.50 6.76 28.66
CA GLU A 177 6.96 5.98 29.81
C GLU A 177 5.91 5.02 30.35
N ASP A 178 4.63 5.41 30.28
CA ASP A 178 3.51 4.59 30.74
C ASP A 178 3.19 3.39 29.83
N LYS A 179 3.78 3.32 28.64
CA LYS A 179 3.45 2.30 27.64
C LYS A 179 4.37 1.09 27.71
N SER A 180 3.77 -0.07 27.83
CA SER A 180 4.50 -1.35 27.77
C SER A 180 4.06 -2.15 26.54
N LEU A 181 4.83 -2.05 25.45
CA LEU A 181 4.59 -2.83 24.23
C LEU A 181 4.67 -4.33 24.53
N ILE A 182 5.63 -4.75 25.33
CA ILE A 182 5.87 -6.15 25.69
C ILE A 182 4.65 -6.78 26.37
N LYS A 183 3.94 -6.03 27.23
CA LYS A 183 2.67 -6.52 27.84
C LYS A 183 1.58 -6.76 26.80
N ILE A 184 1.50 -5.90 25.77
CA ILE A 184 0.52 -6.08 24.69
C ILE A 184 0.91 -7.27 23.83
N VAL A 185 2.17 -7.35 23.42
CA VAL A 185 2.69 -8.44 22.59
C VAL A 185 2.52 -9.80 23.26
N SER A 186 2.73 -9.90 24.58
CA SER A 186 2.55 -11.15 25.32
C SER A 186 1.10 -11.64 25.44
N SER A 187 0.12 -10.79 25.14
CA SER A 187 -1.30 -11.16 25.05
C SER A 187 -1.88 -11.10 23.64
N PHE A 188 -1.04 -10.78 22.66
CA PHE A 188 -1.44 -10.51 21.29
C PHE A 188 -1.84 -11.80 20.56
N LYS A 189 -3.06 -11.87 20.06
CA LYS A 189 -3.63 -13.05 19.40
C LYS A 189 -3.63 -12.96 17.88
N LYS A 190 -2.92 -11.98 17.29
CA LYS A 190 -2.86 -11.73 15.86
C LYS A 190 -1.50 -12.17 15.32
N ALA A 191 -1.42 -12.47 14.04
CA ALA A 191 -0.15 -12.80 13.41
C ALA A 191 0.80 -11.59 13.45
N LEU A 192 2.07 -11.83 13.83
CA LEU A 192 3.08 -10.78 13.95
C LEU A 192 4.29 -11.10 13.08
N LEU A 193 4.61 -10.21 12.15
CA LEU A 193 5.86 -10.23 11.38
C LEU A 193 6.79 -9.13 11.90
N ILE A 194 8.01 -9.49 12.22
CA ILE A 194 9.06 -8.58 12.65
C ILE A 194 10.13 -8.58 11.56
N LEU A 195 10.35 -7.43 10.92
CA LEU A 195 11.43 -7.22 9.96
C LEU A 195 12.41 -6.23 10.59
N HIS A 196 13.69 -6.60 10.71
CA HIS A 196 14.65 -5.74 11.39
C HIS A 196 16.06 -5.89 10.83
N SER A 197 16.74 -4.74 10.66
CA SER A 197 18.14 -4.74 10.23
C SER A 197 19.09 -4.95 11.39
N PRO A 198 20.00 -5.93 11.29
CA PRO A 198 21.08 -6.09 12.29
C PRO A 198 22.01 -4.87 12.36
N GLN A 199 22.09 -4.07 11.29
CA GLN A 199 22.94 -2.88 11.19
C GLN A 199 22.22 -1.59 11.56
N ASP A 200 20.95 -1.67 12.00
CA ASP A 200 20.21 -0.48 12.44
C ASP A 200 20.84 0.12 13.70
N THR A 201 21.35 1.35 13.54
CA THR A 201 21.99 2.11 14.63
C THR A 201 20.99 3.01 15.37
N THR A 202 19.79 3.19 14.84
CA THR A 202 18.72 4.01 15.46
C THR A 202 17.90 3.15 16.42
N VAL A 203 17.45 1.99 15.96
CA VAL A 203 16.76 0.99 16.78
C VAL A 203 17.51 -0.33 16.67
N GLY A 204 18.35 -0.65 17.64
CA GLY A 204 19.19 -1.84 17.59
C GLY A 204 18.39 -3.15 17.53
N ILE A 205 18.96 -4.17 16.89
CA ILE A 205 18.35 -5.49 16.65
C ILE A 205 17.81 -6.19 17.91
N LYS A 206 18.32 -5.85 19.08
CA LYS A 206 17.85 -6.38 20.38
C LYS A 206 16.36 -6.09 20.60
N ASN A 207 15.84 -4.99 20.07
CA ASN A 207 14.41 -4.68 20.14
C ASN A 207 13.55 -5.74 19.43
N ALA A 208 14.01 -6.22 18.27
CA ALA A 208 13.33 -7.29 17.54
C ALA A 208 13.35 -8.62 18.32
N GLU A 209 14.49 -8.95 18.97
CA GLU A 209 14.60 -10.11 19.84
C GLU A 209 13.59 -10.04 20.99
N GLU A 210 13.52 -8.91 21.70
CA GLU A 210 12.59 -8.72 22.82
C GLU A 210 11.12 -8.85 22.39
N ILE A 211 10.72 -8.23 21.25
CA ILE A 211 9.39 -8.37 20.68
C ILE A 211 9.12 -9.83 20.29
N TYR A 212 10.09 -10.48 19.61
CA TYR A 212 9.93 -11.86 19.17
C TYR A 212 9.78 -12.83 20.33
N LEU A 213 10.58 -12.69 21.38
CA LEU A 213 10.50 -13.56 22.55
C LEU A 213 9.19 -13.39 23.32
N ALA A 214 8.68 -12.16 23.40
CA ALA A 214 7.42 -11.88 24.08
C ALA A 214 6.18 -12.35 23.30
N ALA A 215 6.25 -12.39 21.97
CA ALA A 215 5.11 -12.72 21.13
C ALA A 215 4.75 -14.20 21.16
N HIS A 216 3.44 -14.50 21.10
CA HIS A 216 2.94 -15.85 20.85
C HIS A 216 2.85 -16.13 19.34
N HIS A 217 2.78 -17.41 18.98
CA HIS A 217 2.50 -17.80 17.60
C HIS A 217 1.06 -17.43 17.19
N PRO A 218 0.84 -17.05 15.92
CA PRO A 218 1.82 -17.05 14.84
C PRO A 218 2.73 -15.82 14.84
N LYS A 219 4.05 -16.05 14.85
CA LYS A 219 5.07 -15.00 14.77
C LYS A 219 6.15 -15.38 13.77
N SER A 220 6.70 -14.39 13.08
CA SER A 220 7.77 -14.55 12.11
C SER A 220 8.81 -13.45 12.26
N PHE A 221 10.07 -13.76 11.92
CA PHE A 221 11.16 -12.80 11.88
C PHE A 221 11.86 -12.86 10.53
N VAL A 222 12.20 -11.70 10.00
CA VAL A 222 13.00 -11.54 8.78
C VAL A 222 14.14 -10.57 9.06
N SER A 223 15.38 -11.03 8.88
CA SER A 223 16.56 -10.20 8.96
C SER A 223 16.69 -9.35 7.69
N LEU A 224 16.89 -8.05 7.86
CA LEU A 224 17.10 -7.09 6.77
C LEU A 224 18.59 -6.73 6.70
N ASP A 225 19.42 -7.68 6.27
CA ASP A 225 20.87 -7.51 6.26
C ASP A 225 21.32 -6.37 5.33
N GLY A 226 22.12 -5.44 5.89
CA GLY A 226 22.69 -4.30 5.17
C GLY A 226 21.69 -3.16 4.89
N VAL A 227 20.48 -3.23 5.45
CA VAL A 227 19.44 -2.21 5.28
C VAL A 227 19.60 -1.12 6.36
N ASP A 228 19.49 0.15 5.99
CA ASP A 228 19.45 1.26 6.94
C ASP A 228 18.10 1.40 7.63
N HIS A 229 18.04 2.21 8.71
CA HIS A 229 16.83 2.40 9.50
C HIS A 229 15.61 2.84 8.67
N LEU A 230 15.83 3.70 7.66
CA LEU A 230 14.76 4.31 6.83
C LEU A 230 14.45 3.53 5.55
N LEU A 231 15.15 2.42 5.28
CA LEU A 231 15.03 1.66 4.03
C LEU A 231 15.22 2.55 2.79
N SER A 232 16.28 3.36 2.81
CA SER A 232 16.53 4.42 1.83
C SER A 232 16.72 3.89 0.41
N LYS A 233 17.23 2.66 0.25
CA LYS A 233 17.36 2.02 -1.05
C LYS A 233 16.01 1.47 -1.51
N LYS A 234 15.70 1.71 -2.79
CA LYS A 234 14.45 1.26 -3.40
C LYS A 234 14.31 -0.26 -3.39
N GLU A 235 15.40 -0.96 -3.62
CA GLU A 235 15.46 -2.43 -3.66
C GLU A 235 15.06 -3.01 -2.30
N ASP A 236 15.56 -2.46 -1.20
CA ASP A 236 15.29 -2.92 0.16
C ASP A 236 13.80 -2.71 0.52
N SER A 237 13.28 -1.52 0.23
CA SER A 237 11.87 -1.21 0.50
C SER A 237 10.90 -2.02 -0.37
N ASN A 238 11.25 -2.31 -1.63
CA ASN A 238 10.48 -3.21 -2.49
C ASN A 238 10.50 -4.66 -1.95
N TYR A 239 11.69 -5.15 -1.56
CA TYR A 239 11.82 -6.49 -0.96
C TYR A 239 10.95 -6.62 0.29
N VAL A 240 11.00 -5.64 1.20
CA VAL A 240 10.16 -5.63 2.40
C VAL A 240 8.68 -5.68 2.05
N GLY A 241 8.22 -4.90 1.06
CA GLY A 241 6.83 -4.93 0.61
C GLY A 241 6.41 -6.30 0.07
N GLN A 242 7.24 -6.94 -0.73
CA GLN A 242 6.99 -8.29 -1.27
C GLN A 242 6.95 -9.35 -0.16
N VAL A 243 7.86 -9.29 0.80
CA VAL A 243 7.88 -10.19 1.96
C VAL A 243 6.60 -10.05 2.78
N ILE A 244 6.18 -8.81 3.05
CA ILE A 244 4.95 -8.56 3.82
C ILE A 244 3.73 -9.09 3.06
N ALA A 245 3.60 -8.83 1.75
CA ALA A 245 2.49 -9.30 0.93
C ALA A 245 2.40 -10.84 0.93
N GLY A 246 3.52 -11.52 0.65
CA GLY A 246 3.60 -12.98 0.65
C GLY A 246 3.33 -13.59 2.03
N TRP A 247 3.82 -12.97 3.10
CA TRP A 247 3.56 -13.44 4.46
C TRP A 247 2.10 -13.22 4.88
N ALA A 248 1.54 -12.03 4.60
CA ALA A 248 0.19 -11.65 4.98
C ALA A 248 -0.87 -12.55 4.33
N SER A 249 -0.63 -13.03 3.09
CA SER A 249 -1.55 -13.92 2.36
C SER A 249 -1.92 -15.20 3.12
N ARG A 250 -1.14 -15.57 4.12
CA ARG A 250 -1.44 -16.71 5.00
C ARG A 250 -2.45 -16.37 6.11
N TYR A 251 -2.61 -15.10 6.44
CA TYR A 251 -3.35 -14.64 7.63
C TYR A 251 -4.55 -13.76 7.30
N VAL A 252 -4.66 -13.35 6.04
CA VAL A 252 -5.82 -12.61 5.53
C VAL A 252 -6.50 -13.48 4.46
N GLU A 253 -7.81 -13.36 4.35
CA GLU A 253 -8.56 -14.09 3.33
C GLU A 253 -8.33 -13.43 1.98
N ILE A 254 -7.78 -14.19 1.03
CA ILE A 254 -7.63 -13.76 -0.36
C ILE A 254 -8.63 -14.55 -1.18
N PRO A 255 -9.62 -13.89 -1.80
CA PRO A 255 -10.55 -14.57 -2.69
C PRO A 255 -9.79 -15.30 -3.79
N PRO A 256 -10.21 -16.51 -4.17
CA PRO A 256 -9.63 -17.18 -5.32
C PRO A 256 -9.83 -16.31 -6.57
N ALA A 257 -8.82 -16.31 -7.46
CA ALA A 257 -8.98 -15.64 -8.74
C ALA A 257 -10.18 -16.24 -9.49
N GLU A 258 -11.04 -15.38 -10.01
CA GLU A 258 -12.20 -15.83 -10.78
C GLU A 258 -11.73 -16.42 -12.11
N GLU A 259 -11.83 -17.75 -12.22
CA GLU A 259 -11.47 -18.47 -13.42
C GLU A 259 -12.70 -18.76 -14.25
N VAL A 260 -12.69 -18.31 -15.50
CA VAL A 260 -13.73 -18.65 -16.48
C VAL A 260 -13.63 -20.13 -16.83
N LYS A 261 -14.54 -20.96 -16.28
CA LYS A 261 -14.61 -22.41 -16.56
C LYS A 261 -15.25 -22.64 -17.92
N SER A 262 -14.44 -22.94 -18.93
CA SER A 262 -14.89 -23.24 -20.29
C SER A 262 -13.98 -24.24 -20.99
N LYS A 263 -14.57 -25.07 -21.83
CA LYS A 263 -13.83 -25.96 -22.76
C LYS A 263 -13.38 -25.22 -24.02
N SER A 264 -13.90 -24.02 -24.28
CA SER A 264 -13.52 -23.18 -25.41
C SER A 264 -12.13 -22.60 -25.21
N LYS A 265 -11.39 -22.37 -26.29
CA LYS A 265 -10.08 -21.71 -26.26
C LYS A 265 -10.18 -20.26 -25.82
N VAL A 266 -11.29 -19.62 -26.14
CA VAL A 266 -11.61 -18.24 -25.73
C VAL A 266 -12.98 -18.26 -25.07
N ALA A 267 -13.07 -17.68 -23.89
CA ALA A 267 -14.33 -17.50 -23.16
C ALA A 267 -14.27 -16.20 -22.36
N ALA A 268 -15.41 -15.58 -22.17
CA ALA A 268 -15.60 -14.39 -21.35
C ALA A 268 -16.74 -14.61 -20.37
N SER A 269 -16.64 -14.04 -19.19
CA SER A 269 -17.68 -14.00 -18.16
C SER A 269 -17.74 -12.61 -17.54
N LEU A 270 -18.94 -12.08 -17.36
CA LEU A 270 -19.23 -10.84 -16.68
C LEU A 270 -20.28 -11.14 -15.62
N ASP A 271 -20.02 -10.74 -14.37
CA ASP A 271 -20.99 -10.91 -13.29
C ASP A 271 -22.10 -9.88 -13.37
N GLY A 272 -23.31 -10.24 -12.92
CA GLY A 272 -24.50 -9.41 -13.09
C GLY A 272 -24.49 -8.11 -12.27
N ASP A 273 -23.64 -7.98 -11.28
CA ASP A 273 -23.41 -6.78 -10.46
C ASP A 273 -22.23 -5.91 -10.98
N GLU A 274 -21.46 -6.40 -11.97
CA GLU A 274 -20.42 -5.64 -12.65
C GLU A 274 -20.96 -5.06 -13.96
N MET A 275 -20.54 -3.80 -14.27
CA MET A 275 -20.99 -3.15 -15.50
C MET A 275 -20.12 -3.53 -16.71
N PHE A 276 -18.81 -3.60 -16.54
CA PHE A 276 -17.84 -3.82 -17.63
C PHE A 276 -16.71 -4.78 -17.28
N THR A 277 -16.38 -4.99 -15.99
CA THR A 277 -15.27 -5.85 -15.58
C THR A 277 -15.52 -7.30 -16.02
N THR A 278 -14.85 -7.72 -17.07
CA THR A 278 -15.06 -9.01 -17.73
C THR A 278 -13.86 -9.91 -17.55
N HIS A 279 -14.08 -11.09 -17.00
CA HIS A 279 -13.05 -12.12 -16.87
C HIS A 279 -12.90 -12.89 -18.18
N LEU A 280 -11.67 -13.02 -18.68
CA LEU A 280 -11.34 -13.63 -19.95
C LEU A 280 -10.47 -14.88 -19.73
N LYS A 281 -10.78 -15.94 -20.47
CA LYS A 281 -9.92 -17.07 -20.69
C LYS A 281 -9.45 -17.09 -22.13
N LEU A 282 -8.14 -17.06 -22.34
CA LEU A 282 -7.49 -17.10 -23.65
C LEU A 282 -6.49 -18.25 -23.69
N GLY A 283 -6.93 -19.46 -24.05
CA GLY A 283 -6.14 -20.67 -23.88
C GLY A 283 -5.93 -20.99 -22.39
N ASP A 284 -4.67 -20.96 -21.95
CA ASP A 284 -4.27 -21.17 -20.55
C ASP A 284 -4.01 -19.84 -19.80
N HIS A 285 -4.32 -18.71 -20.43
CA HIS A 285 -4.15 -17.39 -19.84
C HIS A 285 -5.49 -16.84 -19.36
N TYR A 286 -5.46 -16.20 -18.18
CA TYR A 286 -6.61 -15.50 -17.60
C TYR A 286 -6.27 -14.01 -17.55
N LEU A 287 -7.17 -13.18 -18.07
CA LEU A 287 -7.02 -11.73 -18.16
C LEU A 287 -8.33 -11.07 -17.77
N ILE A 288 -8.29 -9.76 -17.57
CA ILE A 288 -9.46 -8.93 -17.34
C ILE A 288 -9.57 -7.93 -18.49
N ALA A 289 -10.77 -7.80 -19.07
CA ALA A 289 -11.14 -6.68 -19.92
C ALA A 289 -12.05 -5.74 -19.12
N ASP A 290 -11.90 -4.44 -19.34
CA ASP A 290 -12.73 -3.45 -18.68
C ASP A 290 -12.81 -2.17 -19.53
N GLU A 291 -13.75 -1.29 -19.21
CA GLU A 291 -13.81 0.03 -19.82
C GLU A 291 -13.10 1.07 -18.92
N PRO A 292 -12.58 2.17 -19.50
CA PRO A 292 -12.06 3.29 -18.73
C PRO A 292 -13.10 3.89 -17.79
N THR A 293 -12.65 4.50 -16.69
CA THR A 293 -13.54 5.15 -15.71
C THR A 293 -14.38 6.28 -16.31
N SER A 294 -13.91 6.91 -17.40
CA SER A 294 -14.66 7.91 -18.16
C SER A 294 -15.93 7.36 -18.85
N PHE A 295 -15.99 6.03 -19.05
CA PHE A 295 -17.14 5.32 -19.58
C PHE A 295 -17.90 4.51 -18.52
N GLY A 296 -17.54 4.67 -17.25
CA GLY A 296 -18.19 3.98 -16.13
C GLY A 296 -17.58 2.63 -15.75
N GLY A 297 -16.47 2.25 -16.38
CA GLY A 297 -15.69 1.07 -16.00
C GLY A 297 -14.78 1.32 -14.80
N ASN A 298 -14.12 0.26 -14.33
CA ASN A 298 -13.14 0.30 -13.23
C ASN A 298 -11.70 0.47 -13.74
N ASN A 299 -11.48 0.35 -15.07
CA ASN A 299 -10.16 0.37 -15.71
C ASN A 299 -9.21 -0.72 -15.15
N PHE A 300 -9.75 -1.92 -14.87
CA PHE A 300 -8.96 -3.05 -14.35
C PHE A 300 -8.22 -3.83 -15.43
N GLY A 301 -8.51 -3.59 -16.69
CA GLY A 301 -7.88 -4.21 -17.84
C GLY A 301 -8.02 -3.40 -19.10
N PRO A 302 -7.39 -3.85 -20.20
CA PRO A 302 -7.60 -3.26 -21.52
C PRO A 302 -9.07 -3.33 -21.93
N SER A 303 -9.52 -2.30 -22.68
CA SER A 303 -10.84 -2.31 -23.29
C SER A 303 -10.95 -3.38 -24.39
N PRO A 304 -12.16 -3.81 -24.77
CA PRO A 304 -12.35 -4.75 -25.88
C PRO A 304 -11.67 -4.32 -27.17
N TYR A 305 -11.66 -3.01 -27.47
CA TYR A 305 -10.99 -2.46 -28.67
C TYR A 305 -9.46 -2.50 -28.56
N GLU A 306 -8.91 -2.30 -27.37
CA GLU A 306 -7.47 -2.47 -27.14
C GLU A 306 -7.04 -3.93 -27.29
N PHE A 307 -7.85 -4.91 -26.85
CA PHE A 307 -7.59 -6.33 -27.09
C PHE A 307 -7.59 -6.66 -28.59
N LEU A 308 -8.54 -6.10 -29.35
CA LEU A 308 -8.61 -6.31 -30.80
C LEU A 308 -7.38 -5.71 -31.50
N SER A 309 -7.02 -4.47 -31.14
CA SER A 309 -5.84 -3.78 -31.67
C SER A 309 -4.55 -4.50 -31.31
N ALA A 310 -4.41 -4.98 -30.07
CA ALA A 310 -3.26 -5.75 -29.61
C ALA A 310 -3.11 -7.07 -30.36
N GLY A 311 -4.22 -7.78 -30.62
CA GLY A 311 -4.23 -9.01 -31.42
C GLY A 311 -3.75 -8.75 -32.86
N LEU A 312 -4.21 -7.67 -33.49
CA LEU A 312 -3.79 -7.27 -34.83
C LEU A 312 -2.31 -6.88 -34.86
N ALA A 313 -1.85 -6.07 -33.90
CA ALA A 313 -0.43 -5.67 -33.79
C ALA A 313 0.47 -6.89 -33.61
N ALA A 314 0.11 -7.79 -32.70
CA ALA A 314 0.88 -9.00 -32.41
C ALA A 314 0.95 -9.91 -33.67
N CYS A 315 -0.17 -10.15 -34.34
CA CYS A 315 -0.21 -10.93 -35.57
C CYS A 315 0.71 -10.33 -36.66
N THR A 316 0.68 -9.00 -36.81
CA THR A 316 1.50 -8.27 -37.79
C THR A 316 3.00 -8.47 -37.54
N VAL A 317 3.48 -8.19 -36.32
CA VAL A 317 4.93 -8.30 -36.01
C VAL A 317 5.41 -9.74 -36.06
N MET A 318 4.61 -10.70 -35.58
CA MET A 318 4.94 -12.12 -35.67
C MET A 318 5.04 -12.61 -37.12
N THR A 319 4.10 -12.20 -37.97
CA THR A 319 4.08 -12.58 -39.40
C THR A 319 5.28 -12.02 -40.12
N ILE A 320 5.62 -10.73 -39.89
CA ILE A 320 6.80 -10.09 -40.49
C ILE A 320 8.07 -10.84 -40.04
N GLN A 321 8.21 -11.14 -38.77
CA GLN A 321 9.37 -11.84 -38.25
C GLN A 321 9.49 -13.27 -38.78
N MET A 322 8.39 -14.00 -38.90
CA MET A 322 8.36 -15.34 -39.51
C MET A 322 8.80 -15.29 -40.99
N TYR A 323 8.29 -14.31 -41.75
CA TYR A 323 8.65 -14.14 -43.15
C TYR A 323 10.14 -13.77 -43.31
N ALA A 324 10.62 -12.81 -42.51
CA ALA A 324 12.04 -12.41 -42.50
C ALA A 324 12.97 -13.60 -42.21
N ARG A 325 12.65 -14.43 -41.20
CA ARG A 325 13.42 -15.65 -40.89
C ARG A 325 13.43 -16.64 -42.07
N ARG A 326 12.28 -16.83 -42.72
CA ARG A 326 12.18 -17.74 -43.91
C ARG A 326 13.04 -17.23 -45.06
N LYS A 327 13.13 -15.90 -45.23
CA LYS A 327 13.96 -15.24 -46.24
C LYS A 327 15.41 -15.06 -45.83
N LYS A 328 15.76 -15.41 -44.60
CA LYS A 328 17.10 -15.20 -44.00
C LYS A 328 17.50 -13.72 -43.98
N TRP A 329 16.54 -12.83 -43.83
CA TRP A 329 16.80 -11.40 -43.63
C TRP A 329 17.25 -11.16 -42.18
N ASN A 330 18.24 -10.29 -41.99
CA ASN A 330 18.63 -9.87 -40.68
C ASN A 330 17.73 -8.74 -40.20
N VAL A 331 16.71 -9.07 -39.41
CA VAL A 331 15.78 -8.11 -38.80
C VAL A 331 16.00 -8.15 -37.29
N GLU A 332 16.54 -7.06 -36.74
CA GLU A 332 16.84 -6.98 -35.31
C GLU A 332 15.60 -6.73 -34.47
N ASN A 333 14.68 -5.88 -34.97
CA ASN A 333 13.43 -5.54 -34.27
C ASN A 333 12.32 -5.23 -35.27
N VAL A 334 11.08 -5.58 -34.89
CA VAL A 334 9.86 -5.22 -35.61
C VAL A 334 8.89 -4.63 -34.61
N SER A 335 8.40 -3.45 -34.87
CA SER A 335 7.33 -2.82 -34.09
C SER A 335 6.11 -2.48 -34.96
N CYS A 336 4.94 -2.59 -34.39
CA CYS A 336 3.69 -2.19 -34.98
C CYS A 336 2.95 -1.27 -34.01
N HIS A 337 2.46 -0.13 -34.49
CA HIS A 337 1.72 0.84 -33.70
C HIS A 337 0.34 1.00 -34.33
N ILE A 338 -0.70 0.77 -33.52
CA ILE A 338 -2.11 0.92 -33.96
C ILE A 338 -2.75 1.99 -33.10
N ASN A 339 -3.34 2.98 -33.76
CA ASN A 339 -4.22 3.96 -33.11
C ASN A 339 -5.64 3.65 -33.59
N TYR A 340 -6.59 3.62 -32.67
CA TYR A 340 -7.99 3.54 -33.03
C TYR A 340 -8.71 4.79 -32.56
N SER A 341 -9.72 5.23 -33.33
CA SER A 341 -10.60 6.34 -32.99
C SER A 341 -12.05 5.95 -33.24
N LYS A 342 -12.97 6.66 -32.59
CA LYS A 342 -14.40 6.59 -32.84
C LYS A 342 -14.84 7.92 -33.44
N ASP A 343 -15.26 7.89 -34.71
CA ASP A 343 -15.78 9.05 -35.41
C ASP A 343 -17.30 9.04 -35.41
N HIS A 344 -17.93 10.22 -35.49
CA HIS A 344 -19.37 10.32 -35.60
C HIS A 344 -19.84 9.93 -37.03
N ALA A 345 -20.98 9.24 -37.10
CA ALA A 345 -21.55 8.78 -38.35
C ALA A 345 -21.91 9.91 -39.33
N VAL A 346 -22.01 11.14 -38.84
CA VAL A 346 -22.25 12.36 -39.69
C VAL A 346 -21.17 12.51 -40.78
N ASP A 347 -19.94 12.04 -40.50
CA ASP A 347 -18.82 12.08 -41.44
C ASP A 347 -18.79 10.86 -42.40
N CYS A 348 -19.68 9.89 -42.20
CA CYS A 348 -19.77 8.68 -42.99
C CYS A 348 -20.87 8.78 -44.04
N LYS A 349 -20.49 8.71 -45.32
CA LYS A 349 -21.45 8.80 -46.47
C LYS A 349 -22.39 7.59 -46.59
N HIS A 350 -22.23 6.55 -45.78
CA HIS A 350 -22.96 5.28 -45.88
C HIS A 350 -23.62 4.82 -44.56
N CYS A 351 -23.71 5.69 -43.55
CA CYS A 351 -24.35 5.37 -42.29
C CYS A 351 -25.84 5.70 -42.31
N GLU A 352 -26.68 4.80 -41.82
CA GLU A 352 -28.14 4.93 -41.82
C GLU A 352 -28.67 5.83 -40.69
N GLU A 353 -27.85 6.13 -39.65
CA GLU A 353 -28.23 6.98 -38.51
C GLU A 353 -27.15 8.01 -38.20
N ASP A 354 -27.54 9.28 -38.07
CA ASP A 354 -26.64 10.43 -37.80
C ASP A 354 -26.01 10.42 -36.43
N THR A 355 -26.48 9.56 -35.50
CA THR A 355 -25.99 9.46 -34.11
C THR A 355 -25.05 8.28 -33.85
N ALA A 356 -24.90 7.39 -34.86
CA ALA A 356 -24.00 6.25 -34.75
C ALA A 356 -22.52 6.68 -34.68
N LYS A 357 -21.67 5.85 -34.05
CA LYS A 357 -20.21 6.04 -34.04
C LYS A 357 -19.56 4.93 -34.85
N ILE A 358 -18.52 5.31 -35.60
CA ILE A 358 -17.75 4.38 -36.44
C ILE A 358 -16.38 4.19 -35.78
N ASP A 359 -16.01 2.94 -35.60
CA ASP A 359 -14.68 2.58 -35.10
C ASP A 359 -13.70 2.49 -36.28
N THR A 360 -12.58 3.20 -36.18
CA THR A 360 -11.48 3.16 -37.14
C THR A 360 -10.22 2.64 -36.45
N PHE A 361 -9.57 1.64 -37.05
CA PHE A 361 -8.34 1.00 -36.57
C PHE A 361 -7.14 1.39 -37.41
#